data_955c1017694cf1da0898978f98b3911e
#
_entry.id   955c1017694cf1da0898978f98b3911e
#
_cell.length_a   1.000
_cell.length_b   1.000
_cell.length_c   1.000
_cell.angle_alpha   90.00
_cell.angle_beta   90.00
_cell.angle_gamma   90.00
#
_symmetry.space_group_name_H-M   'P 1'
#
loop_
_entity.id
_entity.type
_entity.pdbx_description
1 polymer ?
#
loop_
_entity_poly.entity_id
_entity_poly.type
_entity_poly.pdbx_seq_one_letter_code
_entity_poly.pdbx_strand_id
1 'polypeptide(L)'
;GSEMCIRDSMNDDLGKMVLNPDVVVRSRGVMEKCSFCIQGTQAVILKAKNEGRPVAAGEFNDTCACASACSSGAMRFGDLNEPGSKIAELKKNKRAYHLLDAVGTKPNVVYQVKVRNTKKNV
;
A
#
# COMPACT_ATOMS: atom_id res chain seq x y z
N GLY A 1 18.29 -22.21 -12.40
CA GLY A 1 18.06 -21.55 -13.67
C GLY A 1 18.11 -20.03 -13.54
N SER A 2 18.60 -19.34 -14.56
CA SER A 2 18.60 -17.88 -14.57
C SER A 2 17.17 -17.34 -14.66
N GLU A 3 16.94 -16.09 -14.23
CA GLU A 3 15.65 -15.41 -14.41
C GLU A 3 15.18 -15.41 -15.87
N MET A 4 16.13 -15.36 -16.80
CA MET A 4 15.87 -15.52 -18.24
C MET A 4 15.15 -16.84 -18.57
N CYS A 5 15.58 -17.95 -17.99
CA CYS A 5 14.96 -19.26 -18.24
C CYS A 5 13.52 -19.32 -17.71
N ILE A 6 13.20 -18.65 -16.62
CA ILE A 6 11.86 -18.61 -16.04
C ILE A 6 10.91 -17.77 -16.90
N ARG A 7 11.39 -16.64 -17.42
CA ARG A 7 10.61 -15.76 -18.30
C ARG A 7 10.47 -16.31 -19.72
N ASP A 8 11.55 -16.89 -20.26
CA ASP A 8 11.63 -17.20 -21.67
C ASP A 8 11.16 -18.62 -22.01
N SER A 9 11.17 -19.55 -21.04
CA SER A 9 10.77 -20.93 -21.28
C SER A 9 9.26 -21.16 -21.28
N MET A 10 8.46 -20.23 -20.72
CA MET A 10 7.00 -20.40 -20.54
C MET A 10 6.15 -19.56 -21.52
N ASN A 11 6.74 -18.63 -22.24
CA ASN A 11 6.03 -17.76 -23.16
C ASN A 11 6.73 -17.73 -24.52
N ASP A 12 5.95 -17.75 -25.58
CA ASP A 12 6.39 -17.43 -26.93
C ASP A 12 6.70 -15.93 -27.08
N ASP A 13 7.22 -15.52 -28.22
CA ASP A 13 7.62 -14.13 -28.42
C ASP A 13 6.44 -13.15 -28.38
N LEU A 14 5.24 -13.57 -28.78
CA LEU A 14 4.03 -12.77 -28.68
C LEU A 14 3.57 -12.68 -27.22
N GLY A 15 3.63 -13.77 -26.47
CA GLY A 15 3.30 -13.80 -25.06
C GLY A 15 4.21 -12.91 -24.22
N LYS A 16 5.49 -12.78 -24.58
CA LYS A 16 6.44 -11.88 -23.91
C LYS A 16 6.09 -10.40 -24.07
N MET A 17 5.44 -10.01 -25.17
CA MET A 17 5.08 -8.64 -25.43
C MET A 17 4.04 -8.07 -24.46
N VAL A 18 3.25 -8.91 -23.80
CA VAL A 18 2.27 -8.49 -22.78
C VAL A 18 2.88 -8.38 -21.38
N LEU A 19 4.11 -8.84 -21.19
CA LEU A 19 4.79 -8.77 -19.90
C LEU A 19 5.40 -7.40 -19.69
N ASN A 20 5.18 -6.83 -18.50
CA ASN A 20 5.85 -5.59 -18.12
C ASN A 20 7.34 -5.88 -17.87
N PRO A 21 8.28 -5.29 -18.65
CA PRO A 21 9.71 -5.53 -18.49
C PRO A 21 10.26 -4.98 -17.15
N ASP A 22 9.57 -4.02 -16.52
CA ASP A 22 9.98 -3.42 -15.25
C ASP A 22 9.65 -4.30 -14.03
N VAL A 23 8.86 -5.36 -14.23
CA VAL A 23 8.52 -6.30 -13.15
C VAL A 23 9.57 -7.41 -13.07
N VAL A 24 10.31 -7.44 -11.97
CA VAL A 24 11.26 -8.51 -11.67
C VAL A 24 10.49 -9.73 -11.18
N VAL A 25 10.77 -10.89 -11.79
CA VAL A 25 10.23 -12.17 -11.32
C VAL A 25 11.00 -12.62 -10.09
N ARG A 26 10.28 -12.88 -8.99
CA ARG A 26 10.89 -13.32 -7.72
C ARG A 26 11.06 -14.81 -7.68
N SER A 27 12.06 -15.26 -6.95
CA SER A 27 12.31 -16.68 -6.74
C SER A 27 11.23 -17.32 -5.87
N ARG A 28 10.95 -18.59 -6.12
CA ARG A 28 10.05 -19.37 -5.26
C ARG A 28 10.57 -19.42 -3.83
N GLY A 29 9.70 -19.21 -2.84
CA GLY A 29 10.03 -19.25 -1.42
C GLY A 29 10.60 -17.96 -0.84
N VAL A 30 10.78 -16.90 -1.64
CA VAL A 30 11.15 -15.58 -1.14
C VAL A 30 9.90 -14.86 -0.66
N MET A 31 9.91 -14.45 0.61
CA MET A 31 8.81 -13.70 1.21
C MET A 31 8.81 -12.26 0.69
N GLU A 32 7.65 -11.79 0.29
CA GLU A 32 7.40 -10.38 -0.06
C GLU A 32 6.32 -9.79 0.82
N LYS A 33 6.42 -8.51 1.07
CA LYS A 33 5.40 -7.76 1.80
C LYS A 33 5.07 -6.46 1.10
N CYS A 34 3.95 -5.86 1.45
CA CYS A 34 3.58 -4.52 1.00
C CYS A 34 4.66 -3.50 1.39
N SER A 35 5.15 -2.72 0.43
CA SER A 35 6.08 -1.61 0.62
C SER A 35 5.38 -0.25 0.74
N PHE A 36 4.06 -0.22 0.79
CA PHE A 36 3.24 1.01 0.68
C PHE A 36 3.50 1.81 -0.59
N CYS A 37 3.80 1.12 -1.71
CA CYS A 37 4.15 1.76 -2.98
C CYS A 37 5.23 2.82 -2.80
N ILE A 38 6.39 2.40 -2.30
CA ILE A 38 7.54 3.28 -2.01
C ILE A 38 7.88 4.23 -3.17
N GLN A 39 7.62 3.81 -4.41
CA GLN A 39 7.82 4.62 -5.62
C GLN A 39 6.97 5.90 -5.58
N GLY A 40 5.71 5.82 -5.16
CA GLY A 40 4.82 6.98 -5.02
C GLY A 40 5.31 7.95 -3.96
N THR A 41 5.73 7.43 -2.80
CA THR A 41 6.30 8.25 -1.72
C THR A 41 7.60 8.93 -2.15
N GLN A 42 8.48 8.20 -2.83
CA GLN A 42 9.73 8.76 -3.34
C GLN A 42 9.51 9.81 -4.44
N ALA A 43 8.49 9.64 -5.28
CA ALA A 43 8.15 10.63 -6.30
C ALA A 43 7.74 11.97 -5.67
N VAL A 44 6.95 11.95 -4.59
CA VAL A 44 6.57 13.16 -3.83
C VAL A 44 7.81 13.84 -3.23
N ILE A 45 8.68 13.07 -2.57
CA ILE A 45 9.91 13.58 -1.97
C ILE A 45 10.81 14.21 -3.03
N LEU A 46 11.01 13.53 -4.16
CA LEU A 46 11.85 14.01 -5.26
C LEU A 46 11.30 15.30 -5.87
N LYS A 47 9.98 15.38 -6.06
CA LYS A 47 9.32 16.60 -6.54
C LYS A 47 9.58 17.78 -5.61
N ALA A 48 9.33 17.60 -4.31
CA ALA A 48 9.57 18.65 -3.31
C ALA A 48 11.05 19.09 -3.29
N LYS A 49 11.97 18.11 -3.37
CA LYS A 49 13.41 18.38 -3.43
C LYS A 49 13.83 19.17 -4.68
N ASN A 50 13.29 18.84 -5.84
CA ASN A 50 13.55 19.55 -7.09
C ASN A 50 13.02 20.99 -7.06
N GLU A 51 11.92 21.21 -6.34
CA GLU A 51 11.32 22.54 -6.11
C GLU A 51 12.00 23.30 -4.97
N GLY A 52 13.01 22.72 -4.30
CA GLY A 52 13.74 23.35 -3.20
C GLY A 52 12.90 23.63 -1.94
N ARG A 53 11.79 22.90 -1.75
CA ARG A 53 10.88 23.08 -0.61
C ARG A 53 10.75 21.81 0.22
N PRO A 54 10.33 21.90 1.48
CA PRO A 54 9.91 20.72 2.23
C PRO A 54 8.63 20.12 1.64
N VAL A 55 8.39 18.84 1.90
CA VAL A 55 7.12 18.18 1.54
C VAL A 55 6.00 18.88 2.33
N ALA A 56 4.96 19.32 1.63
CA ALA A 56 3.84 19.99 2.24
C ALA A 56 2.86 19.00 2.90
N ALA A 57 2.08 19.48 3.83
CA ALA A 57 1.05 18.70 4.51
C ALA A 57 0.07 18.08 3.50
N GLY A 58 -0.21 16.80 3.67
CA GLY A 58 -1.14 16.06 2.82
C GLY A 58 -0.58 15.56 1.48
N GLU A 59 0.66 15.90 1.10
CA GLU A 59 1.22 15.42 -0.18
C GLU A 59 1.42 13.90 -0.24
N PHE A 60 1.51 13.24 0.90
CA PHE A 60 1.58 11.78 0.96
C PHE A 60 0.20 11.10 0.91
N ASN A 61 -0.89 11.88 0.98
CA ASN A 61 -2.21 11.29 1.04
C ASN A 61 -2.53 10.50 -0.21
N ASP A 62 -2.93 9.25 0.02
CA ASP A 62 -3.39 8.30 -1.00
C ASP A 62 -2.41 8.10 -2.18
N THR A 63 -1.09 8.27 -1.94
CA THR A 63 -0.04 8.05 -2.96
C THR A 63 0.18 6.58 -3.30
N CYS A 64 -0.32 5.65 -2.49
CA CYS A 64 -0.24 4.23 -2.81
C CYS A 64 -1.37 3.82 -3.78
N ALA A 65 -1.06 2.90 -4.69
CA ALA A 65 -1.95 2.49 -5.77
C ALA A 65 -3.31 1.97 -5.30
N CYS A 66 -3.36 1.23 -4.19
CA CYS A 66 -4.61 0.70 -3.66
C CYS A 66 -5.52 1.80 -3.09
N ALA A 67 -4.96 2.83 -2.45
CA ALA A 67 -5.75 3.94 -1.91
C ALA A 67 -6.22 4.86 -3.05
N SER A 68 -5.37 5.18 -4.02
CA SER A 68 -5.74 6.01 -5.17
C SER A 68 -6.81 5.35 -6.05
N ALA A 69 -6.79 4.03 -6.18
CA ALA A 69 -7.79 3.27 -6.95
C ALA A 69 -9.10 3.03 -6.20
N CYS A 70 -9.15 3.31 -4.90
CA CYS A 70 -10.32 3.02 -4.08
C CYS A 70 -11.40 4.09 -4.22
N SER A 71 -12.32 3.91 -5.16
CA SER A 71 -13.42 4.86 -5.43
C SER A 71 -14.35 5.09 -4.23
N SER A 72 -14.50 4.10 -3.33
CA SER A 72 -15.30 4.23 -2.11
C SER A 72 -14.59 4.98 -0.98
N GLY A 73 -13.28 5.28 -1.10
CA GLY A 73 -12.48 5.87 -0.05
C GLY A 73 -12.31 5.00 1.20
N ALA A 74 -12.56 3.69 1.07
CA ALA A 74 -12.43 2.74 2.17
C ALA A 74 -10.96 2.46 2.55
N MET A 75 -10.05 2.61 1.60
CA MET A 75 -8.60 2.53 1.83
C MET A 75 -8.01 3.93 1.83
N ARG A 76 -7.22 4.22 2.84
CA ARG A 76 -6.54 5.50 2.99
C ARG A 76 -5.07 5.28 3.29
N PHE A 77 -4.25 6.17 2.79
CA PHE A 77 -2.82 6.19 3.04
C PHE A 77 -2.38 7.61 3.38
N GLY A 78 -1.35 7.76 4.22
CA GLY A 78 -0.83 9.07 4.61
C GLY A 78 0.21 8.97 5.72
N ASP A 79 0.74 10.10 6.13
CA ASP A 79 1.72 10.20 7.21
C ASP A 79 1.01 10.25 8.58
N LEU A 80 1.38 9.32 9.46
CA LEU A 80 0.90 9.28 10.84
C LEU A 80 1.50 10.39 11.73
N ASN A 81 2.65 10.91 11.36
CA ASN A 81 3.35 11.94 12.12
C ASN A 81 2.84 13.34 11.79
N GLU A 82 2.07 13.49 10.74
CA GLU A 82 1.47 14.77 10.36
C GLU A 82 0.31 15.10 11.30
N PRO A 83 0.38 16.20 12.05
CA PRO A 83 -0.69 16.62 12.97
C PRO A 83 -1.99 16.89 12.19
N GLY A 84 -3.10 16.31 12.67
CA GLY A 84 -4.41 16.48 12.03
C GLY A 84 -4.61 15.69 10.74
N SER A 85 -3.66 14.82 10.38
CA SER A 85 -3.84 13.95 9.21
C SER A 85 -5.03 13.00 9.40
N LYS A 86 -5.72 12.72 8.29
CA LYS A 86 -6.87 11.79 8.29
C LYS A 86 -6.50 10.40 8.82
N ILE A 87 -5.27 9.96 8.53
CA ILE A 87 -4.76 8.67 9.01
C ILE A 87 -4.56 8.68 10.53
N ALA A 88 -4.04 9.76 11.09
CA ALA A 88 -3.89 9.90 12.54
C ALA A 88 -5.24 9.88 13.27
N GLU A 89 -6.27 10.52 12.72
CA GLU A 89 -7.64 10.47 13.23
C GLU A 89 -8.24 9.05 13.15
N LEU A 90 -8.10 8.40 12.01
CA LEU A 90 -8.62 7.05 11.80
C LEU A 90 -7.97 6.03 12.74
N LYS A 91 -6.67 6.17 13.01
CA LYS A 91 -5.96 5.31 13.97
C LYS A 91 -6.47 5.47 15.40
N LYS A 92 -6.88 6.67 15.80
CA LYS A 92 -7.43 6.96 17.15
C LYS A 92 -8.91 6.56 17.29
N ASN A 93 -9.56 6.17 16.21
CA ASN A 93 -10.98 5.79 16.23
C ASN A 93 -11.19 4.54 17.09
N LYS A 94 -12.25 4.50 17.89
CA LYS A 94 -12.62 3.35 18.74
C LYS A 94 -12.89 2.05 17.95
N ARG A 95 -13.12 2.16 16.65
CA ARG A 95 -13.33 1.02 15.75
C ARG A 95 -12.03 0.47 15.16
N ALA A 96 -10.92 1.15 15.42
CA ALA A 96 -9.62 0.76 14.89
C ALA A 96 -9.09 -0.48 15.60
N TYR A 97 -8.53 -1.40 14.84
CA TYR A 97 -7.86 -2.58 15.37
C TYR A 97 -6.69 -3.01 14.47
N HIS A 98 -5.77 -3.75 15.04
CA HIS A 98 -4.64 -4.34 14.32
C HIS A 98 -4.82 -5.85 14.18
N LEU A 99 -4.37 -6.41 13.05
CA LEU A 99 -4.30 -7.85 12.89
C LEU A 99 -3.12 -8.41 13.69
N LEU A 100 -3.32 -9.59 14.30
CA LEU A 100 -2.29 -10.32 15.05
C LEU A 100 -1.64 -9.48 16.17
N ASP A 101 -2.41 -8.60 16.78
CA ASP A 101 -1.93 -7.73 17.86
C ASP A 101 -1.41 -8.55 19.06
N ALA A 102 -2.07 -9.67 19.36
CA ALA A 102 -1.70 -10.57 20.45
C ALA A 102 -0.28 -11.17 20.32
N VAL A 103 0.25 -11.30 19.12
CA VAL A 103 1.63 -11.78 18.88
C VAL A 103 2.65 -10.65 18.73
N GLY A 104 2.24 -9.39 18.94
CA GLY A 104 3.13 -8.25 19.01
C GLY A 104 3.74 -7.81 17.66
N THR A 105 3.09 -8.10 16.54
CA THR A 105 3.59 -7.77 15.19
C THR A 105 3.66 -6.27 14.91
N LYS A 106 2.93 -5.44 15.66
CA LYS A 106 2.85 -3.96 15.52
C LYS A 106 2.74 -3.50 14.06
N PRO A 107 1.73 -3.95 13.32
CA PRO A 107 1.60 -3.62 11.91
C PRO A 107 1.27 -2.14 11.70
N ASN A 108 1.72 -1.59 10.56
CA ASN A 108 1.38 -0.22 10.16
C ASN A 108 -0.03 -0.11 9.53
N VAL A 109 -0.63 -1.24 9.15
CA VAL A 109 -1.98 -1.28 8.62
C VAL A 109 -2.97 -1.38 9.77
N VAL A 110 -3.95 -0.47 9.77
CA VAL A 110 -5.04 -0.42 10.75
C VAL A 110 -6.34 -0.70 10.04
N TYR A 111 -7.13 -1.57 10.61
CA TYR A 111 -8.45 -1.91 10.11
C TYR A 111 -9.53 -1.24 10.96
N GLN A 112 -10.69 -0.99 10.37
CA GLN A 112 -11.86 -0.52 11.11
C GLN A 112 -12.95 -1.58 11.09
N VAL A 113 -13.53 -1.84 12.25
CA VAL A 113 -14.67 -2.76 12.40
C VAL A 113 -15.84 -2.25 11.57
N LYS A 114 -16.41 -3.13 10.74
CA LYS A 114 -17.67 -2.86 10.04
C LYS A 114 -18.86 -2.96 11.01
N VAL A 115 -19.56 -1.86 11.16
CA VAL A 115 -20.82 -1.85 11.93
C VAL A 115 -21.94 -2.33 11.02
N ARG A 116 -22.65 -3.37 11.46
CA ARG A 116 -23.83 -3.89 10.79
C ARG A 116 -25.04 -3.69 11.72
N ASN A 117 -26.03 -2.95 11.25
CA ASN A 117 -27.31 -2.83 11.95
C ASN A 117 -28.21 -4.01 11.57
N THR A 118 -27.79 -5.20 11.95
CA THR A 118 -28.68 -6.37 11.83
C THR A 118 -29.52 -6.46 13.09
N LYS A 119 -30.83 -6.37 12.95
CA LYS A 119 -31.73 -6.83 14.02
C LYS A 119 -31.43 -8.31 14.25
N LYS A 120 -30.90 -8.67 15.41
CA LYS A 120 -30.92 -10.06 15.82
C LYS A 120 -32.40 -10.41 16.00
N ASN A 121 -32.96 -11.22 15.11
CA ASN A 121 -34.20 -11.91 15.41
C ASN A 121 -33.88 -12.83 16.59
N VAL A 122 -34.28 -12.44 17.78
CA VAL A 122 -34.33 -13.29 18.97
C VAL A 122 -35.55 -14.17 18.84
#